data_5d49989371a77939a44729d796398202
#
_entry.id   5d49989371a77939a44729d796398202
#
_cell.length_a   1.000
_cell.length_b   1.000
_cell.length_c   1.000
_cell.angle_alpha   90.00
_cell.angle_beta   90.00
_cell.angle_gamma   90.00
#
_symmetry.space_group_name_H-M   'P 1'
#
loop_
_entity.id
_entity.type
_entity.pdbx_description
1 polymer ?
#
loop_
_entity_poly.entity_id
_entity_poly.type
_entity_poly.pdbx_seq_one_letter_code
_entity_poly.pdbx_strand_id
1 'polypeptide(L)'
;MADGFIKSGAVKPADISVANPTAKKLEYFALQGASVTTDNKTAADGADIVIIAVKPWLVEQVVNELKPVLNYTRQTVITVAAGISGSQFTAWLKKDDELSAVNTPQTFIVIPNTAIAVLSSMSFVVPVNATADTTATIKELFDNVGQTMVTEERLLGAGMTLASCGIAYAMRYVRAAAEGGVELGFKADVAKDIVLQTLKGAVDLLQANGNHPEAEIDKVCTPGGLTIRGLNEMEHAGFTSAVIRGLKAGVK
;
A
#
# COMPACT_ATOMS: atom_id res chain seq x y z
N MET A 1 -6.10 -2.37 6.41
CA MET A 1 -4.98 -2.01 7.31
C MET A 1 -5.19 -2.55 8.72
N ALA A 2 -6.16 -2.10 9.50
CA ALA A 2 -6.38 -2.64 10.86
C ALA A 2 -6.36 -4.18 10.89
N ASP A 3 -7.09 -4.84 9.98
CA ASP A 3 -7.06 -6.30 9.82
C ASP A 3 -5.64 -6.85 9.52
N GLY A 4 -4.86 -6.14 8.69
CA GLY A 4 -3.46 -6.52 8.41
C GLY A 4 -2.57 -6.44 9.66
N PHE A 5 -2.67 -5.36 10.42
CA PHE A 5 -1.91 -5.21 11.67
C PHE A 5 -2.30 -6.24 12.73
N ILE A 6 -3.58 -6.59 12.83
CA ILE A 6 -4.04 -7.68 13.71
C ILE A 6 -3.45 -9.02 13.25
N LYS A 7 -3.56 -9.35 11.96
CA LYS A 7 -3.07 -10.61 11.40
C LYS A 7 -1.56 -10.78 11.48
N SER A 8 -0.80 -9.70 11.37
CA SER A 8 0.66 -9.75 11.50
C SER A 8 1.13 -9.97 12.94
N GLY A 9 0.25 -9.74 13.93
CA GLY A 9 0.60 -9.74 15.33
C GLY A 9 1.43 -8.52 15.79
N ALA A 10 1.67 -7.54 14.91
CA ALA A 10 2.43 -6.34 15.23
C ALA A 10 1.73 -5.46 16.27
N VAL A 11 0.41 -5.45 16.23
CA VAL A 11 -0.42 -4.69 17.19
C VAL A 11 -1.49 -5.62 17.74
N LYS A 12 -1.63 -5.66 19.06
CA LYS A 12 -2.69 -6.43 19.70
C LYS A 12 -4.04 -5.81 19.36
N PRO A 13 -5.08 -6.60 19.11
CA PRO A 13 -6.42 -6.05 18.84
C PRO A 13 -6.88 -5.03 19.88
N ALA A 14 -6.62 -5.28 21.18
CA ALA A 14 -6.98 -4.39 22.27
C ALA A 14 -6.34 -2.99 22.19
N ASP A 15 -5.20 -2.87 21.48
CA ASP A 15 -4.48 -1.61 21.28
C ASP A 15 -4.90 -0.90 19.98
N ILE A 16 -5.92 -1.43 19.29
CA ILE A 16 -6.46 -0.84 18.05
C ILE A 16 -7.86 -0.28 18.31
N SER A 17 -8.05 0.99 17.96
CA SER A 17 -9.35 1.63 17.92
C SER A 17 -9.77 1.90 16.48
N VAL A 18 -10.95 1.46 16.06
CA VAL A 18 -11.47 1.60 14.71
C VAL A 18 -12.72 2.45 14.69
N ALA A 19 -12.69 3.57 13.96
CA ALA A 19 -13.87 4.39 13.71
C ALA A 19 -14.44 4.17 12.30
N ASN A 20 -15.76 4.04 12.22
CA ASN A 20 -16.47 4.06 10.94
C ASN A 20 -17.92 4.56 11.16
N PRO A 21 -18.45 5.46 10.32
CA PRO A 21 -19.83 5.94 10.47
C PRO A 21 -20.88 4.84 10.32
N THR A 22 -20.52 3.68 9.75
CA THR A 22 -21.41 2.53 9.57
C THR A 22 -21.08 1.46 10.60
N ALA A 23 -21.88 1.33 11.65
CA ALA A 23 -21.66 0.37 12.76
C ALA A 23 -21.47 -1.08 12.28
N LYS A 24 -22.22 -1.52 11.27
CA LYS A 24 -22.09 -2.88 10.69
C LYS A 24 -20.69 -3.22 10.20
N LYS A 25 -19.93 -2.23 9.72
CA LYS A 25 -18.53 -2.43 9.26
C LYS A 25 -17.54 -2.61 10.41
N LEU A 26 -17.95 -2.31 11.62
CA LEU A 26 -17.15 -2.41 12.83
C LEU A 26 -17.26 -3.77 13.52
N GLU A 27 -18.35 -4.52 13.28
CA GLU A 27 -18.64 -5.80 13.94
C GLU A 27 -17.47 -6.79 13.84
N TYR A 28 -16.86 -6.88 12.66
CA TYR A 28 -15.68 -7.73 12.44
C TYR A 28 -14.53 -7.40 13.39
N PHE A 29 -14.21 -6.11 13.55
CA PHE A 29 -13.11 -5.67 14.42
C PHE A 29 -13.43 -5.84 15.89
N ALA A 30 -14.68 -5.61 16.29
CA ALA A 30 -15.15 -5.89 17.64
C ALA A 30 -14.99 -7.37 18.00
N LEU A 31 -15.32 -8.28 17.09
CA LEU A 31 -15.13 -9.73 17.27
C LEU A 31 -13.66 -10.13 17.37
N GLN A 32 -12.74 -9.35 16.79
CA GLN A 32 -11.29 -9.55 16.94
C GLN A 32 -10.74 -8.98 18.26
N GLY A 33 -11.55 -8.27 19.05
CA GLY A 33 -11.16 -7.66 20.32
C GLY A 33 -10.64 -6.23 20.20
N ALA A 34 -10.80 -5.56 19.06
CA ALA A 34 -10.49 -4.16 18.91
C ALA A 34 -11.58 -3.25 19.48
N SER A 35 -11.21 -2.06 19.94
CA SER A 35 -12.17 -1.01 20.30
C SER A 35 -12.82 -0.46 19.05
N VAL A 36 -14.14 -0.28 19.05
CA VAL A 36 -14.88 0.20 17.89
C VAL A 36 -15.82 1.33 18.27
N THR A 37 -15.97 2.31 17.39
CA THR A 37 -16.85 3.46 17.62
C THR A 37 -17.32 4.06 16.30
N THR A 38 -18.43 4.80 16.33
CA THR A 38 -18.87 5.62 15.19
C THR A 38 -18.38 7.07 15.27
N ASP A 39 -17.67 7.43 16.34
CA ASP A 39 -17.11 8.77 16.59
C ASP A 39 -15.60 8.78 16.41
N ASN A 40 -15.11 9.58 15.47
CA ASN A 40 -13.68 9.71 15.17
C ASN A 40 -12.87 10.26 16.36
N LYS A 41 -13.44 11.16 17.15
CA LYS A 41 -12.76 11.74 18.31
C LYS A 41 -12.51 10.70 19.40
N THR A 42 -13.51 9.88 19.68
CA THR A 42 -13.38 8.76 20.62
C THR A 42 -12.31 7.77 20.18
N ALA A 43 -12.21 7.47 18.87
CA ALA A 43 -11.18 6.58 18.37
C ALA A 43 -9.75 7.18 18.43
N ALA A 44 -9.62 8.49 18.31
CA ALA A 44 -8.34 9.19 18.37
C ALA A 44 -7.85 9.47 19.79
N ASP A 45 -8.77 9.42 20.78
CA ASP A 45 -8.42 9.69 22.16
C ASP A 45 -7.47 8.61 22.71
N GLY A 46 -6.38 9.06 23.31
CA GLY A 46 -5.37 8.17 23.87
C GLY A 46 -4.49 7.41 22.87
N ALA A 47 -4.76 7.45 21.56
CA ALA A 47 -3.93 6.80 20.55
C ALA A 47 -2.56 7.48 20.39
N ASP A 48 -1.49 6.72 20.16
CA ASP A 48 -0.17 7.26 19.82
C ASP A 48 -0.05 7.56 18.32
N ILE A 49 -0.71 6.75 17.49
CA ILE A 49 -0.72 6.89 16.04
C ILE A 49 -2.17 6.98 15.55
N VAL A 50 -2.52 8.07 14.89
CA VAL A 50 -3.83 8.29 14.29
C VAL A 50 -3.74 8.18 12.78
N ILE A 51 -4.43 7.19 12.20
CA ILE A 51 -4.41 6.92 10.76
C ILE A 51 -5.75 7.36 10.15
N ILE A 52 -5.69 8.39 9.31
CA ILE A 52 -6.85 8.90 8.55
C ILE A 52 -6.98 8.10 7.25
N ALA A 53 -7.88 7.12 7.27
CA ALA A 53 -8.10 6.15 6.19
C ALA A 53 -9.44 6.37 5.48
N VAL A 54 -9.73 7.61 5.12
CA VAL A 54 -10.95 8.00 4.39
C VAL A 54 -10.65 8.36 2.94
N LYS A 55 -11.70 8.60 2.14
CA LYS A 55 -11.53 9.10 0.78
C LYS A 55 -10.90 10.50 0.77
N PRO A 56 -10.08 10.85 -0.23
CA PRO A 56 -9.34 12.11 -0.26
C PRO A 56 -10.18 13.35 0.06
N TRP A 57 -11.38 13.44 -0.50
CA TRP A 57 -12.29 14.59 -0.30
C TRP A 57 -12.91 14.68 1.11
N LEU A 58 -12.70 13.68 1.97
CA LEU A 58 -13.15 13.68 3.37
C LEU A 58 -12.01 13.99 4.35
N VAL A 59 -10.75 14.01 3.90
CA VAL A 59 -9.59 14.16 4.79
C VAL A 59 -9.64 15.47 5.55
N GLU A 60 -9.87 16.59 4.87
CA GLU A 60 -9.95 17.92 5.50
C GLU A 60 -11.05 17.98 6.57
N GLN A 61 -12.23 17.44 6.27
CA GLN A 61 -13.33 17.39 7.23
C GLN A 61 -12.94 16.60 8.48
N VAL A 62 -12.35 15.40 8.31
CA VAL A 62 -11.93 14.54 9.43
C VAL A 62 -10.79 15.21 10.22
N VAL A 63 -9.84 15.85 9.55
CA VAL A 63 -8.77 16.61 10.22
C VAL A 63 -9.35 17.73 11.08
N ASN A 64 -10.28 18.53 10.54
CA ASN A 64 -10.91 19.61 11.27
C ASN A 64 -11.74 19.13 12.47
N GLU A 65 -12.36 17.96 12.35
CA GLU A 65 -13.06 17.30 13.45
C GLU A 65 -12.09 16.87 14.56
N LEU A 66 -10.95 16.29 14.21
CA LEU A 66 -9.97 15.73 15.14
C LEU A 66 -9.05 16.78 15.75
N LYS A 67 -8.70 17.82 14.99
CA LYS A 67 -7.74 18.86 15.39
C LYS A 67 -7.91 19.40 16.83
N PRO A 68 -9.13 19.68 17.32
CA PRO A 68 -9.31 20.18 18.70
C PRO A 68 -8.94 19.18 19.81
N VAL A 69 -9.02 17.86 19.53
CA VAL A 69 -8.79 16.82 20.53
C VAL A 69 -7.42 16.14 20.43
N LEU A 70 -6.71 16.34 19.32
CA LEU A 70 -5.39 15.77 19.12
C LEU A 70 -4.34 16.40 20.03
N ASN A 71 -3.50 15.55 20.63
CA ASN A 71 -2.31 15.95 21.40
C ASN A 71 -1.07 15.93 20.50
N TYR A 72 -0.64 17.08 20.01
CA TYR A 72 0.45 17.21 19.05
C TYR A 72 1.84 16.93 19.60
N THR A 73 2.01 16.91 20.92
CA THR A 73 3.31 16.54 21.52
C THR A 73 3.52 15.03 21.61
N ARG A 74 2.43 14.24 21.50
CA ARG A 74 2.47 12.79 21.66
C ARG A 74 2.06 12.05 20.40
N GLN A 75 1.02 12.53 19.72
CA GLN A 75 0.39 11.81 18.63
C GLN A 75 1.06 12.06 17.29
N THR A 76 1.27 10.98 16.55
CA THR A 76 1.63 10.99 15.13
C THR A 76 0.38 10.85 14.28
N VAL A 77 0.23 11.71 13.26
CA VAL A 77 -0.94 11.69 12.37
C VAL A 77 -0.53 11.26 10.97
N ILE A 78 -1.20 10.25 10.45
CA ILE A 78 -0.92 9.65 9.15
C ILE A 78 -2.16 9.79 8.26
N THR A 79 -1.98 10.21 7.01
CA THR A 79 -2.99 10.02 5.97
C THR A 79 -2.57 8.93 5.00
N VAL A 80 -3.54 8.09 4.58
CA VAL A 80 -3.33 7.09 3.51
C VAL A 80 -4.12 7.45 2.24
N ALA A 81 -4.64 8.66 2.19
CA ALA A 81 -5.40 9.16 1.06
C ALA A 81 -4.47 9.63 -0.07
N ALA A 82 -4.66 9.07 -1.25
CA ALA A 82 -3.92 9.48 -2.44
C ALA A 82 -4.31 10.90 -2.89
N GLY A 83 -3.33 11.66 -3.39
CA GLY A 83 -3.57 12.99 -3.97
C GLY A 83 -3.67 14.13 -2.95
N ILE A 84 -3.33 13.88 -1.69
CA ILE A 84 -3.16 14.91 -0.66
C ILE A 84 -1.67 15.23 -0.56
N SER A 85 -1.29 16.50 -0.71
CA SER A 85 0.11 16.91 -0.52
C SER A 85 0.45 17.06 0.97
N GLY A 86 1.73 16.88 1.29
CA GLY A 86 2.23 17.09 2.66
C GLY A 86 1.99 18.50 3.17
N SER A 87 2.19 19.50 2.32
CA SER A 87 1.92 20.91 2.65
C SER A 87 0.43 21.15 2.94
N GLN A 88 -0.46 20.59 2.14
CA GLN A 88 -1.91 20.69 2.31
C GLN A 88 -2.35 20.00 3.62
N PHE A 89 -1.85 18.78 3.87
CA PHE A 89 -2.19 18.02 5.08
C PHE A 89 -1.69 18.72 6.34
N THR A 90 -0.47 19.26 6.33
CA THR A 90 0.08 20.04 7.44
C THR A 90 -0.72 21.32 7.67
N ALA A 91 -1.11 22.03 6.61
CA ALA A 91 -1.92 23.25 6.73
C ALA A 91 -3.27 22.99 7.42
N TRP A 92 -3.94 21.89 7.09
CA TRP A 92 -5.19 21.51 7.77
C TRP A 92 -4.99 21.17 9.25
N LEU A 93 -3.87 20.50 9.59
CA LEU A 93 -3.54 20.12 10.97
C LEU A 93 -3.06 21.30 11.82
N LYS A 94 -2.55 22.38 11.22
CA LYS A 94 -2.02 23.50 11.97
C LYS A 94 -3.04 24.09 12.93
N LYS A 95 -2.67 24.24 14.22
CA LYS A 95 -3.44 24.99 15.23
C LYS A 95 -2.97 26.42 15.26
N ASP A 96 -3.93 27.35 15.33
CA ASP A 96 -3.66 28.80 15.48
C ASP A 96 -3.56 29.18 16.98
N ASP A 97 -2.93 28.33 17.78
CA ASP A 97 -2.71 28.56 19.20
C ASP A 97 -1.31 29.13 19.41
N GLU A 98 -1.25 30.44 19.62
CA GLU A 98 0.00 31.17 19.87
C GLU A 98 0.71 30.75 21.18
N LEU A 99 -0.02 30.09 22.09
CA LEU A 99 0.51 29.58 23.36
C LEU A 99 1.08 28.18 23.27
N SER A 100 0.83 27.47 22.19
CA SER A 100 1.33 26.11 22.00
C SER A 100 2.75 26.09 21.42
N ALA A 101 3.67 25.44 22.11
CA ALA A 101 5.03 25.22 21.61
C ALA A 101 5.07 24.31 20.36
N VAL A 102 4.01 23.53 20.11
CA VAL A 102 3.88 22.60 18.98
C VAL A 102 2.56 22.84 18.26
N ASN A 103 2.62 23.52 17.12
CA ASN A 103 1.45 23.88 16.32
C ASN A 103 1.03 22.82 15.31
N THR A 104 1.90 21.84 15.02
CA THR A 104 1.66 20.74 14.09
C THR A 104 2.20 19.44 14.68
N PRO A 105 1.48 18.31 14.53
CA PRO A 105 1.97 17.01 15.01
C PRO A 105 3.05 16.47 14.09
N GLN A 106 3.72 15.40 14.50
CA GLN A 106 4.47 14.59 13.55
C GLN A 106 3.53 13.99 12.51
N THR A 107 3.87 14.10 11.23
CA THR A 107 2.92 13.90 10.15
C THR A 107 3.55 13.10 9.01
N PHE A 108 2.78 12.13 8.51
CA PHE A 108 3.19 11.26 7.40
C PHE A 108 2.10 11.14 6.34
N ILE A 109 2.52 10.95 5.09
CA ILE A 109 1.71 10.35 4.05
C ILE A 109 2.19 8.93 3.87
N VAL A 110 1.29 7.95 3.99
CA VAL A 110 1.63 6.54 3.79
C VAL A 110 0.69 5.96 2.73
N ILE A 111 1.26 5.42 1.68
CA ILE A 111 0.49 4.81 0.58
C ILE A 111 0.77 3.30 0.55
N PRO A 112 -0.03 2.49 1.23
CA PRO A 112 -0.01 1.04 1.07
C PRO A 112 -0.78 0.62 -0.19
N ASN A 113 -0.65 -0.65 -0.58
CA ASN A 113 -1.53 -1.24 -1.57
C ASN A 113 -2.47 -2.31 -0.96
N THR A 114 -3.36 -2.86 -1.77
CA THR A 114 -4.39 -3.81 -1.30
C THR A 114 -3.82 -5.14 -0.78
N ALA A 115 -2.56 -5.49 -1.13
CA ALA A 115 -1.91 -6.70 -0.64
C ALA A 115 -1.57 -6.63 0.86
N ILE A 116 -1.78 -5.47 1.52
CA ILE A 116 -1.74 -5.36 2.98
C ILE A 116 -2.68 -6.35 3.70
N ALA A 117 -3.75 -6.77 3.04
CA ALA A 117 -4.70 -7.75 3.57
C ALA A 117 -4.10 -9.17 3.71
N VAL A 118 -3.01 -9.43 2.99
CA VAL A 118 -2.27 -10.70 3.00
C VAL A 118 -0.80 -10.51 3.40
N LEU A 119 -0.50 -9.41 4.09
CA LEU A 119 0.82 -9.09 4.65
C LEU A 119 1.93 -8.98 3.58
N SER A 120 1.57 -8.54 2.39
CA SER A 120 2.47 -8.42 1.24
C SER A 120 2.34 -7.04 0.55
N SER A 121 2.06 -6.01 1.33
CA SER A 121 1.99 -4.64 0.80
C SER A 121 3.37 -4.16 0.37
N MET A 122 3.44 -3.38 -0.71
CA MET A 122 4.49 -2.39 -0.89
C MET A 122 3.94 -1.04 -0.43
N SER A 123 4.49 -0.50 0.66
CA SER A 123 4.03 0.74 1.28
C SER A 123 5.07 1.84 1.12
N PHE A 124 4.66 3.02 0.65
CA PHE A 124 5.52 4.21 0.61
C PHE A 124 5.23 5.07 1.83
N VAL A 125 6.28 5.47 2.54
CA VAL A 125 6.22 6.36 3.70
C VAL A 125 6.93 7.65 3.37
N VAL A 126 6.21 8.77 3.42
CA VAL A 126 6.76 10.12 3.27
C VAL A 126 6.65 10.84 4.60
N PRO A 127 7.78 11.12 5.28
CA PRO A 127 7.79 12.00 6.43
C PRO A 127 7.57 13.44 5.95
N VAL A 128 6.52 14.10 6.43
CA VAL A 128 6.19 15.48 6.08
C VAL A 128 6.71 16.44 7.15
N ASN A 129 6.41 16.15 8.41
CA ASN A 129 6.90 16.84 9.60
C ASN A 129 7.19 15.78 10.66
N ALA A 130 8.35 15.15 10.60
CA ALA A 130 8.67 14.03 11.47
C ALA A 130 10.16 13.94 11.78
N THR A 131 10.47 13.39 12.96
CA THR A 131 11.85 13.03 13.33
C THR A 131 12.29 11.74 12.66
N ALA A 132 13.60 11.48 12.65
CA ALA A 132 14.16 10.23 12.16
C ALA A 132 13.66 9.02 12.99
N ASP A 133 13.56 9.17 14.31
CA ASP A 133 13.12 8.10 15.21
C ASP A 133 11.65 7.72 14.96
N THR A 134 10.77 8.73 14.81
CA THR A 134 9.36 8.47 14.49
C THR A 134 9.23 7.87 13.09
N THR A 135 10.05 8.31 12.13
CA THR A 135 10.08 7.72 10.78
C THR A 135 10.47 6.24 10.83
N ALA A 136 11.46 5.88 11.64
CA ALA A 136 11.86 4.48 11.86
C ALA A 136 10.71 3.67 12.47
N THR A 137 10.02 4.21 13.49
CA THR A 137 8.86 3.57 14.12
C THR A 137 7.72 3.31 13.13
N ILE A 138 7.38 4.31 12.31
CA ILE A 138 6.32 4.14 11.30
C ILE A 138 6.73 3.15 10.22
N LYS A 139 8.00 3.19 9.78
CA LYS A 139 8.52 2.19 8.85
C LYS A 139 8.39 0.77 9.41
N GLU A 140 8.86 0.55 10.64
CA GLU A 140 8.79 -0.76 11.31
C GLU A 140 7.34 -1.25 11.44
N LEU A 141 6.41 -0.37 11.82
CA LEU A 141 4.99 -0.72 11.90
C LEU A 141 4.46 -1.26 10.55
N PHE A 142 4.78 -0.58 9.44
CA PHE A 142 4.31 -1.00 8.11
C PHE A 142 5.10 -2.17 7.52
N ASP A 143 6.34 -2.41 7.94
CA ASP A 143 7.13 -3.59 7.54
C ASP A 143 6.48 -4.90 8.02
N ASN A 144 5.70 -4.87 9.09
CA ASN A 144 4.96 -6.04 9.56
C ASN A 144 3.80 -6.46 8.63
N VAL A 145 3.43 -5.61 7.69
CA VAL A 145 2.32 -5.88 6.75
C VAL A 145 2.78 -5.88 5.28
N GLY A 146 4.10 -6.00 5.08
CA GLY A 146 4.74 -6.07 3.77
C GLY A 146 6.14 -5.48 3.78
N GLN A 147 6.51 -4.77 2.71
CA GLN A 147 7.75 -4.01 2.61
C GLN A 147 7.45 -2.51 2.60
N THR A 148 8.31 -1.73 3.24
CA THR A 148 8.14 -0.29 3.36
C THR A 148 9.33 0.46 2.79
N MET A 149 9.05 1.43 1.92
CA MET A 149 10.03 2.35 1.37
C MET A 149 9.79 3.76 1.90
N VAL A 150 10.73 4.30 2.68
CA VAL A 150 10.75 5.73 3.00
C VAL A 150 11.22 6.47 1.75
N THR A 151 10.45 7.47 1.33
CA THR A 151 10.70 8.18 0.06
C THR A 151 10.30 9.65 0.14
N GLU A 152 10.61 10.39 -0.92
CA GLU A 152 10.19 11.77 -1.07
C GLU A 152 8.81 11.88 -1.71
N GLU A 153 8.05 12.90 -1.35
CA GLU A 153 6.69 13.14 -1.86
C GLU A 153 6.63 13.19 -3.39
N ARG A 154 7.64 13.76 -4.06
CA ARG A 154 7.71 13.85 -5.53
C ARG A 154 7.69 12.48 -6.24
N LEU A 155 8.08 11.40 -5.55
CA LEU A 155 8.12 10.04 -6.08
C LEU A 155 6.83 9.26 -5.79
N LEU A 156 5.90 9.78 -4.98
CA LEU A 156 4.67 9.06 -4.64
C LEU A 156 3.82 8.71 -5.87
N GLY A 157 3.70 9.61 -6.84
CA GLY A 157 2.95 9.34 -8.07
C GLY A 157 3.50 8.13 -8.83
N ALA A 158 4.83 8.08 -9.02
CA ALA A 158 5.51 6.94 -9.64
C ALA A 158 5.39 5.66 -8.79
N GLY A 159 5.58 5.78 -7.47
CA GLY A 159 5.42 4.66 -6.53
C GLY A 159 4.00 4.07 -6.57
N MET A 160 2.98 4.92 -6.57
CA MET A 160 1.57 4.48 -6.67
C MET A 160 1.29 3.71 -7.96
N THR A 161 1.80 4.20 -9.09
CA THR A 161 1.63 3.51 -10.37
C THR A 161 2.32 2.14 -10.37
N LEU A 162 3.53 2.04 -9.81
CA LEU A 162 4.28 0.79 -9.73
C LEU A 162 3.64 -0.21 -8.76
N ALA A 163 3.25 0.22 -7.56
CA ALA A 163 2.82 -0.67 -6.50
C ALA A 163 1.30 -0.79 -6.39
N SER A 164 0.55 0.34 -6.31
CA SER A 164 -0.89 0.28 -6.11
C SER A 164 -1.64 -0.07 -7.40
N CYS A 165 -1.36 0.62 -8.52
CA CYS A 165 -1.89 0.26 -9.84
C CYS A 165 -1.27 -1.05 -10.34
N GLY A 166 0.01 -1.28 -10.04
CA GLY A 166 0.76 -2.47 -10.40
C GLY A 166 0.09 -3.77 -10.00
N ILE A 167 -0.63 -3.81 -8.86
CA ILE A 167 -1.44 -4.96 -8.46
C ILE A 167 -2.46 -5.34 -9.57
N ALA A 168 -3.16 -4.33 -10.11
CA ALA A 168 -4.13 -4.59 -11.19
C ALA A 168 -3.46 -5.00 -12.50
N TYR A 169 -2.28 -4.44 -12.81
CA TYR A 169 -1.51 -4.81 -14.00
C TYR A 169 -1.00 -6.25 -13.91
N ALA A 170 -0.49 -6.67 -12.75
CA ALA A 170 -0.10 -8.06 -12.51
C ALA A 170 -1.30 -9.01 -12.61
N MET A 171 -2.45 -8.65 -12.03
CA MET A 171 -3.68 -9.44 -12.16
C MET A 171 -4.17 -9.51 -13.61
N ARG A 172 -3.98 -8.45 -14.43
CA ARG A 172 -4.29 -8.48 -15.86
C ARG A 172 -3.41 -9.47 -16.61
N TYR A 173 -2.11 -9.54 -16.27
CA TYR A 173 -1.21 -10.55 -16.83
C TYR A 173 -1.68 -11.97 -16.44
N VAL A 174 -2.00 -12.20 -15.15
CA VAL A 174 -2.54 -13.50 -14.68
C VAL A 174 -3.75 -13.91 -15.50
N ARG A 175 -4.68 -12.96 -15.73
CA ARG A 175 -5.89 -13.23 -16.51
C ARG A 175 -5.57 -13.62 -17.94
N ALA A 176 -4.72 -12.86 -18.63
CA ALA A 176 -4.36 -13.12 -20.02
C ALA A 176 -3.62 -14.47 -20.17
N ALA A 177 -2.67 -14.76 -19.28
CA ALA A 177 -1.93 -16.01 -19.29
C ALA A 177 -2.84 -17.22 -18.99
N ALA A 178 -3.81 -17.08 -18.08
CA ALA A 178 -4.80 -18.12 -17.81
C ALA A 178 -5.74 -18.36 -19.01
N GLU A 179 -6.13 -17.31 -19.74
CA GLU A 179 -6.91 -17.44 -20.99
C GLU A 179 -6.13 -18.22 -22.06
N GLY A 180 -4.84 -17.90 -22.24
CA GLY A 180 -3.96 -18.68 -23.11
C GLY A 180 -3.83 -20.14 -22.66
N GLY A 181 -3.75 -20.39 -21.35
CA GLY A 181 -3.74 -21.75 -20.80
C GLY A 181 -5.02 -22.53 -21.14
N VAL A 182 -6.17 -21.85 -21.14
CA VAL A 182 -7.46 -22.47 -21.55
C VAL A 182 -7.44 -22.81 -23.05
N GLU A 183 -6.93 -21.90 -23.89
CA GLU A 183 -6.79 -22.14 -25.33
C GLU A 183 -5.86 -23.36 -25.61
N LEU A 184 -4.87 -23.57 -24.75
CA LEU A 184 -3.95 -24.71 -24.80
C LEU A 184 -4.52 -26.00 -24.18
N GLY A 185 -5.79 -25.99 -23.69
CA GLY A 185 -6.53 -27.19 -23.25
C GLY A 185 -6.61 -27.39 -21.73
N PHE A 186 -6.11 -26.48 -20.88
CA PHE A 186 -6.31 -26.56 -19.44
C PHE A 186 -7.70 -26.06 -19.04
N LYS A 187 -8.23 -26.57 -17.93
CA LYS A 187 -9.40 -25.97 -17.29
C LYS A 187 -9.00 -24.59 -16.71
N ALA A 188 -9.93 -23.62 -16.69
CA ALA A 188 -9.66 -22.24 -16.33
C ALA A 188 -9.10 -22.06 -14.90
N ASP A 189 -9.60 -22.83 -13.94
CA ASP A 189 -9.10 -22.83 -12.55
C ASP A 189 -7.67 -23.39 -12.47
N VAL A 190 -7.40 -24.49 -13.17
CA VAL A 190 -6.07 -25.10 -13.24
C VAL A 190 -5.07 -24.17 -13.93
N ALA A 191 -5.43 -23.57 -15.07
CA ALA A 191 -4.59 -22.60 -15.78
C ALA A 191 -4.22 -21.40 -14.88
N LYS A 192 -5.21 -20.87 -14.17
CA LYS A 192 -4.97 -19.77 -13.19
C LYS A 192 -3.98 -20.20 -12.11
N ASP A 193 -4.15 -21.38 -11.51
CA ASP A 193 -3.29 -21.84 -10.41
C ASP A 193 -1.84 -22.10 -10.88
N ILE A 194 -1.66 -22.63 -12.08
CA ILE A 194 -0.34 -22.77 -12.73
C ILE A 194 0.32 -21.40 -12.89
N VAL A 195 -0.40 -20.42 -13.44
CA VAL A 195 0.15 -19.07 -13.66
C VAL A 195 0.53 -18.38 -12.34
N LEU A 196 -0.32 -18.50 -11.31
CA LEU A 196 -0.03 -17.91 -9.99
C LEU A 196 1.25 -18.51 -9.38
N GLN A 197 1.40 -19.85 -9.43
CA GLN A 197 2.60 -20.50 -8.90
C GLN A 197 3.85 -20.13 -9.72
N THR A 198 3.73 -20.02 -11.05
CA THR A 198 4.83 -19.62 -11.93
C THR A 198 5.31 -18.20 -11.62
N LEU A 199 4.37 -17.24 -11.49
CA LEU A 199 4.71 -15.85 -11.14
C LEU A 199 5.38 -15.76 -9.77
N LYS A 200 4.84 -16.52 -8.78
CA LYS A 200 5.47 -16.58 -7.45
C LYS A 200 6.91 -17.07 -7.57
N GLY A 201 7.16 -18.15 -8.30
CA GLY A 201 8.50 -18.69 -8.51
C GLY A 201 9.44 -17.71 -9.20
N ALA A 202 8.97 -16.97 -10.21
CA ALA A 202 9.76 -15.97 -10.90
C ALA A 202 10.16 -14.81 -9.97
N VAL A 203 9.23 -14.33 -9.14
CA VAL A 203 9.51 -13.29 -8.14
C VAL A 203 10.51 -13.81 -7.10
N ASP A 204 10.29 -15.00 -6.57
CA ASP A 204 11.17 -15.62 -5.57
C ASP A 204 12.61 -15.78 -6.12
N LEU A 205 12.77 -16.21 -7.38
CA LEU A 205 14.07 -16.33 -8.04
C LEU A 205 14.79 -14.98 -8.18
N LEU A 206 14.09 -13.94 -8.64
CA LEU A 206 14.66 -12.60 -8.78
C LEU A 206 15.09 -12.04 -7.41
N GLN A 207 14.29 -12.24 -6.37
CA GLN A 207 14.61 -11.77 -5.02
C GLN A 207 15.78 -12.55 -4.40
N ALA A 208 15.82 -13.87 -4.59
CA ALA A 208 16.86 -14.71 -4.04
C ALA A 208 18.23 -14.49 -4.72
N ASN A 209 18.23 -14.32 -6.04
CA ASN A 209 19.46 -14.22 -6.83
C ASN A 209 19.99 -12.78 -6.93
N GLY A 210 19.11 -11.78 -6.82
CA GLY A 210 19.46 -10.36 -6.99
C GLY A 210 19.97 -10.00 -8.40
N ASN A 211 19.76 -10.88 -9.37
CA ASN A 211 20.22 -10.69 -10.74
C ASN A 211 19.29 -9.75 -11.53
N HIS A 212 19.82 -9.19 -12.61
CA HIS A 212 19.01 -8.46 -13.56
C HIS A 212 17.95 -9.39 -14.20
N PRO A 213 16.70 -8.96 -14.42
CA PRO A 213 15.65 -9.80 -14.99
C PRO A 213 16.04 -10.49 -16.31
N GLU A 214 16.74 -9.79 -17.21
CA GLU A 214 17.19 -10.39 -18.48
C GLU A 214 18.16 -11.55 -18.27
N ALA A 215 19.03 -11.49 -17.25
CA ALA A 215 19.94 -12.59 -16.93
C ALA A 215 19.18 -13.83 -16.44
N GLU A 216 18.06 -13.66 -15.75
CA GLU A 216 17.20 -14.78 -15.34
C GLU A 216 16.37 -15.32 -16.53
N ILE A 217 15.93 -14.46 -17.44
CA ILE A 217 15.26 -14.83 -18.67
C ILE A 217 16.19 -15.69 -19.55
N ASP A 218 17.44 -15.29 -19.74
CA ASP A 218 18.43 -16.02 -20.54
C ASP A 218 18.65 -17.45 -20.03
N LYS A 219 18.61 -17.68 -18.73
CA LYS A 219 18.72 -19.03 -18.14
C LYS A 219 17.59 -19.97 -18.56
N VAL A 220 16.43 -19.42 -18.87
CA VAL A 220 15.23 -20.19 -19.28
C VAL A 220 15.16 -20.31 -20.81
N CYS A 221 15.90 -19.48 -21.55
CA CYS A 221 15.92 -19.45 -23.01
C CYS A 221 16.98 -20.39 -23.58
N THR A 222 16.57 -21.52 -24.15
CA THR A 222 17.48 -22.40 -24.88
C THR A 222 17.46 -22.08 -26.38
N PRO A 223 18.56 -22.31 -27.15
CA PRO A 223 18.60 -22.09 -28.59
C PRO A 223 17.48 -22.84 -29.30
N GLY A 224 16.63 -22.12 -30.06
CA GLY A 224 15.48 -22.67 -30.77
C GLY A 224 14.33 -23.16 -29.89
N GLY A 225 14.40 -22.90 -28.56
CA GLY A 225 13.42 -23.36 -27.57
C GLY A 225 12.05 -22.67 -27.66
N LEU A 226 11.10 -23.16 -26.88
CA LEU A 226 9.73 -22.60 -26.84
C LEU A 226 9.70 -21.23 -26.17
N THR A 227 10.52 -21.02 -25.14
CA THR A 227 10.54 -19.78 -24.35
C THR A 227 10.90 -18.59 -25.22
N ILE A 228 12.01 -18.66 -25.97
CA ILE A 228 12.45 -17.53 -26.81
C ILE A 228 11.44 -17.21 -27.92
N ARG A 229 10.77 -18.23 -28.49
CA ARG A 229 9.72 -18.00 -29.52
C ARG A 229 8.53 -17.25 -28.89
N GLY A 230 8.08 -17.67 -27.71
CA GLY A 230 6.98 -17.01 -27.00
C GLY A 230 7.31 -15.57 -26.62
N LEU A 231 8.54 -15.31 -26.11
CA LEU A 231 8.98 -13.96 -25.79
C LEU A 231 9.01 -13.05 -27.03
N ASN A 232 9.55 -13.55 -28.17
CA ASN A 232 9.58 -12.77 -29.40
C ASN A 232 8.16 -12.43 -29.90
N GLU A 233 7.21 -13.35 -29.84
CA GLU A 233 5.82 -13.05 -30.20
C GLU A 233 5.17 -12.03 -29.26
N MET A 234 5.43 -12.09 -27.95
CA MET A 234 4.98 -11.07 -27.01
C MET A 234 5.57 -9.70 -27.34
N GLU A 235 6.85 -9.63 -27.70
CA GLU A 235 7.50 -8.37 -28.11
C GLU A 235 7.00 -7.86 -29.46
N HIS A 236 6.75 -8.72 -30.45
CA HIS A 236 6.09 -8.32 -31.70
C HIS A 236 4.71 -7.70 -31.45
N ALA A 237 3.98 -8.20 -30.44
CA ALA A 237 2.70 -7.62 -30.00
C ALA A 237 2.89 -6.32 -29.15
N GLY A 238 4.12 -5.91 -28.83
CA GLY A 238 4.43 -4.68 -28.12
C GLY A 238 4.31 -4.78 -26.60
N PHE A 239 4.58 -5.93 -26.00
CA PHE A 239 4.42 -6.18 -24.56
C PHE A 239 5.16 -5.16 -23.70
N THR A 240 6.46 -4.98 -23.90
CA THR A 240 7.27 -4.01 -23.15
C THR A 240 6.72 -2.58 -23.28
N SER A 241 6.37 -2.18 -24.51
CA SER A 241 5.77 -0.86 -24.78
C SER A 241 4.44 -0.68 -24.06
N ALA A 242 3.58 -1.71 -24.05
CA ALA A 242 2.29 -1.65 -23.39
C ALA A 242 2.42 -1.48 -21.87
N VAL A 243 3.36 -2.20 -21.24
CA VAL A 243 3.64 -2.08 -19.79
C VAL A 243 4.15 -0.68 -19.45
N ILE A 244 5.16 -0.18 -20.18
CA ILE A 244 5.74 1.16 -19.93
C ILE A 244 4.68 2.27 -20.12
N ARG A 245 3.90 2.20 -21.20
CA ARG A 245 2.83 3.18 -21.46
C ARG A 245 1.73 3.14 -20.43
N GLY A 246 1.34 1.94 -19.94
CA GLY A 246 0.36 1.78 -18.87
C GLY A 246 0.83 2.41 -17.57
N LEU A 247 2.08 2.18 -17.17
CA LEU A 247 2.68 2.81 -16.00
C LEU A 247 2.71 4.34 -16.13
N LYS A 248 3.17 4.88 -17.27
CA LYS A 248 3.23 6.33 -17.50
C LYS A 248 1.85 7.00 -17.50
N ALA A 249 0.83 6.32 -18.01
CA ALA A 249 -0.54 6.82 -18.00
C ALA A 249 -1.16 6.90 -16.59
N GLY A 250 -0.64 6.15 -15.63
CA GLY A 250 -1.08 6.16 -14.23
C GLY A 250 -0.51 7.34 -13.42
N VAL A 251 0.47 8.06 -13.93
CA VAL A 251 1.04 9.26 -13.28
C VAL A 251 0.33 10.49 -13.84
N LYS A 252 -0.25 11.30 -12.94
CA LYS A 252 -0.84 12.59 -13.30
C LYS A 252 0.19 13.70 -13.17
#